data_81ff90589e0e4e4e390d612aa522a24e
#
_entry.id   81ff90589e0e4e4e390d612aa522a24e
#
_cell.length_a   1.000
_cell.length_b   1.000
_cell.length_c   1.000
_cell.angle_alpha   90.00
_cell.angle_beta   90.00
_cell.angle_gamma   90.00
#
_symmetry.space_group_name_H-M   'P 1'
#
loop_
_entity.id
_entity.type
_entity.pdbx_description
1 polymer ?
#
loop_
_entity_poly.entity_id
_entity_poly.type
_entity_poly.pdbx_seq_one_letter_code
_entity_poly.pdbx_strand_id
1 'polypeptide(L)'
;MTPDTSSTRIDTARDAAATLDRGELAVLRTETVYGVFARGDMQDAIERVRALPRRSDAGSWGALAWHAPSLEAVLEAHEQASIEIAPALRRAMYRVWPGPITLRLHGDGLAALIKRIGLLPGVADTRGEDGHALAVRVPDDTWASLALQRAGGPVVGASAEPIDTGEPAGPQGGCPKGLEKVGVSLVLDEGPTRFAKHSTVLDIGPEGDWTIRAEGAVSAEQVTERLATLLVFVCTGNTCRSPMPQAIATSLIERRGQSHRAVAVSAGVAATSGARATPEAVFASEAVGASLGEHRSQPTSPDLLERADVVYAMTASHAEAARAMLPEGQRSKVHTLDPDGDVDDPIGGPQTLYDEVARRFIEVIERRLEELGL
;
A
#
# COMPACT_ATOMS: atom_id res chain seq x y z
N MET A 1 2.94 -9.15 -43.52
CA MET A 1 3.18 -7.92 -42.76
C MET A 1 2.10 -7.86 -41.70
N THR A 2 2.43 -8.21 -40.46
CA THR A 2 1.55 -7.99 -39.31
C THR A 2 1.49 -6.46 -39.09
N PRO A 3 0.31 -5.85 -38.96
CA PRO A 3 0.22 -4.42 -38.66
C PRO A 3 0.95 -4.13 -37.36
N ASP A 4 1.69 -3.03 -37.32
CA ASP A 4 2.39 -2.57 -36.12
C ASP A 4 1.36 -2.30 -35.02
N THR A 5 1.23 -3.26 -34.10
CA THR A 5 0.25 -3.22 -33.01
C THR A 5 0.49 -2.05 -32.06
N SER A 6 1.68 -1.47 -32.03
CA SER A 6 2.03 -0.33 -31.17
C SER A 6 1.43 0.99 -31.67
N SER A 7 1.46 1.23 -32.97
CA SER A 7 0.89 2.44 -33.60
C SER A 7 -0.64 2.51 -33.44
N THR A 8 -1.34 1.38 -33.70
CA THR A 8 -2.80 1.29 -33.58
C THR A 8 -3.27 1.56 -32.14
N ARG A 9 -2.51 1.09 -31.13
CA ARG A 9 -2.86 1.25 -29.71
C ARG A 9 -2.60 2.65 -29.17
N ILE A 10 -1.58 3.36 -29.67
CA ILE A 10 -1.36 4.77 -29.34
C ILE A 10 -2.52 5.64 -29.84
N ASP A 11 -3.05 5.34 -31.02
CA ASP A 11 -4.23 6.01 -31.57
C ASP A 11 -5.46 5.74 -30.71
N THR A 12 -5.62 4.52 -30.21
CA THR A 12 -6.69 4.11 -29.30
C THR A 12 -6.71 4.90 -27.98
N ALA A 13 -5.56 5.11 -27.34
CA ALA A 13 -5.45 5.94 -26.14
C ALA A 13 -5.75 7.42 -26.41
N ARG A 14 -5.40 7.92 -27.62
CA ARG A 14 -5.73 9.27 -28.07
C ARG A 14 -7.25 9.43 -28.28
N ASP A 15 -7.89 8.44 -28.88
CA ASP A 15 -9.34 8.46 -29.12
C ASP A 15 -10.11 8.43 -27.80
N ALA A 16 -9.61 7.67 -26.80
CA ALA A 16 -10.14 7.66 -25.46
C ALA A 16 -10.06 9.04 -24.80
N ALA A 17 -8.88 9.65 -24.81
CA ALA A 17 -8.69 11.00 -24.28
C ALA A 17 -9.58 12.03 -24.98
N ALA A 18 -9.66 12.01 -26.30
CA ALA A 18 -10.53 12.91 -27.08
C ALA A 18 -12.02 12.69 -26.77
N THR A 19 -12.43 11.45 -26.53
CA THR A 19 -13.81 11.14 -26.10
C THR A 19 -14.09 11.76 -24.74
N LEU A 20 -13.20 11.56 -23.77
CA LEU A 20 -13.33 12.16 -22.44
C LEU A 20 -13.35 13.70 -22.51
N ASP A 21 -12.50 14.31 -23.34
CA ASP A 21 -12.41 15.77 -23.48
C ASP A 21 -13.67 16.42 -24.12
N ARG A 22 -14.45 15.65 -24.87
CA ARG A 22 -15.80 16.08 -25.31
C ARG A 22 -16.87 15.94 -24.22
N GLY A 23 -16.49 15.49 -23.01
CA GLY A 23 -17.39 15.21 -21.91
C GLY A 23 -18.20 13.94 -22.11
N GLU A 24 -17.79 13.06 -23.01
CA GLU A 24 -18.41 11.76 -23.27
C GLU A 24 -17.80 10.66 -22.36
N LEU A 25 -18.47 9.49 -22.30
CA LEU A 25 -18.02 8.36 -21.51
C LEU A 25 -17.18 7.40 -22.33
N ALA A 26 -16.07 6.95 -21.76
CA ALA A 26 -15.23 5.92 -22.33
C ALA A 26 -15.09 4.73 -21.38
N VAL A 27 -15.10 3.51 -21.92
CA VAL A 27 -14.79 2.28 -21.18
C VAL A 27 -13.41 1.82 -21.55
N LEU A 28 -12.56 1.71 -20.55
CA LEU A 28 -11.17 1.28 -20.68
C LEU A 28 -10.91 0.08 -19.77
N ARG A 29 -10.01 -0.80 -20.21
CA ARG A 29 -9.46 -1.84 -19.36
C ARG A 29 -8.56 -1.24 -18.28
N THR A 30 -8.59 -1.82 -17.10
CA THR A 30 -7.54 -1.69 -16.09
C THR A 30 -7.00 -3.08 -15.74
N GLU A 31 -5.98 -3.17 -14.92
CA GLU A 31 -5.49 -4.48 -14.47
C GLU A 31 -6.50 -5.23 -13.58
N THR A 32 -7.49 -4.53 -12.99
CA THR A 32 -8.50 -5.10 -12.09
C THR A 32 -9.77 -5.49 -12.84
N VAL A 33 -10.54 -4.49 -13.27
CA VAL A 33 -11.77 -4.63 -14.06
C VAL A 33 -11.80 -3.53 -15.12
N TYR A 34 -12.72 -3.63 -16.06
CA TYR A 34 -13.04 -2.51 -16.93
C TYR A 34 -13.64 -1.37 -16.11
N GLY A 35 -13.26 -0.14 -16.40
CA GLY A 35 -13.83 1.07 -15.83
C GLY A 35 -14.59 1.91 -16.83
N VAL A 36 -15.67 2.55 -16.38
CA VAL A 36 -16.29 3.67 -17.10
C VAL A 36 -15.68 4.95 -16.60
N PHE A 37 -15.14 5.72 -17.53
CA PHE A 37 -14.40 6.95 -17.27
C PHE A 37 -15.11 8.18 -17.80
N ALA A 38 -14.96 9.29 -17.09
CA ALA A 38 -15.47 10.61 -17.44
C ALA A 38 -14.54 11.72 -16.98
N ARG A 39 -14.69 12.91 -17.53
CA ARG A 39 -14.02 14.12 -17.02
C ARG A 39 -14.62 14.49 -15.65
N GLY A 40 -13.74 14.65 -14.67
CA GLY A 40 -14.10 14.97 -13.28
C GLY A 40 -14.40 16.45 -13.03
N ASP A 41 -14.17 17.31 -14.02
CA ASP A 41 -14.51 18.73 -14.04
C ASP A 41 -15.76 19.06 -14.87
N MET A 42 -16.46 18.04 -15.39
CA MET A 42 -17.68 18.18 -16.19
C MET A 42 -18.89 17.55 -15.50
N GLN A 43 -19.80 18.39 -15.01
CA GLN A 43 -20.97 17.96 -14.23
C GLN A 43 -21.82 16.90 -14.95
N ASP A 44 -22.19 17.17 -16.22
CA ASP A 44 -23.04 16.27 -17.01
C ASP A 44 -22.37 14.89 -17.23
N ALA A 45 -21.04 14.84 -17.37
CA ALA A 45 -20.31 13.61 -17.54
C ALA A 45 -20.32 12.78 -16.23
N ILE A 46 -20.13 13.43 -15.08
CA ILE A 46 -20.22 12.80 -13.75
C ILE A 46 -21.60 12.24 -13.50
N GLU A 47 -22.66 13.02 -13.80
CA GLU A 47 -24.05 12.58 -13.63
C GLU A 47 -24.37 11.37 -14.49
N ARG A 48 -23.88 11.33 -15.72
CA ARG A 48 -24.05 10.17 -16.61
C ARG A 48 -23.39 8.91 -16.04
N VAL A 49 -22.16 9.00 -15.53
CA VAL A 49 -21.51 7.84 -14.88
C VAL A 49 -22.32 7.38 -13.67
N ARG A 50 -22.87 8.32 -12.89
CA ARG A 50 -23.69 7.99 -11.72
C ARG A 50 -25.03 7.35 -12.07
N ALA A 51 -25.59 7.70 -13.21
CA ALA A 51 -26.87 7.15 -13.69
C ALA A 51 -26.72 5.74 -14.27
N LEU A 52 -25.50 5.25 -14.51
CA LEU A 52 -25.30 3.89 -15.01
C LEU A 52 -25.84 2.85 -14.03
N PRO A 53 -26.50 1.79 -14.52
CA PRO A 53 -26.96 0.68 -13.69
C PRO A 53 -25.79 0.05 -12.93
N ARG A 54 -26.00 -0.24 -11.65
CA ARG A 54 -25.00 -0.89 -10.77
C ARG A 54 -25.63 -2.07 -10.07
N ARG A 55 -24.88 -3.15 -9.93
CA ARG A 55 -25.34 -4.30 -9.12
C ARG A 55 -25.21 -3.93 -7.65
N SER A 56 -26.30 -4.08 -6.91
CA SER A 56 -26.37 -3.78 -5.47
C SER A 56 -25.56 -4.72 -4.60
N ASP A 57 -25.19 -5.89 -5.13
CA ASP A 57 -24.51 -7.00 -4.44
C ASP A 57 -22.99 -7.03 -4.64
N ALA A 58 -22.44 -6.17 -5.50
CA ALA A 58 -21.05 -6.24 -5.93
C ALA A 58 -20.05 -5.61 -4.96
N GLY A 59 -20.37 -5.29 -3.72
CA GLY A 59 -19.43 -4.65 -2.80
C GLY A 59 -18.80 -3.37 -3.38
N SER A 60 -19.25 -2.96 -4.55
CA SER A 60 -18.75 -1.79 -5.24
C SER A 60 -19.17 -0.56 -4.46
N TRP A 61 -18.21 0.20 -4.04
CA TRP A 61 -18.37 1.43 -3.26
C TRP A 61 -19.23 2.47 -3.95
N GLY A 62 -19.60 2.26 -5.20
CA GLY A 62 -20.41 3.20 -5.97
C GLY A 62 -19.84 4.62 -6.02
N ALA A 63 -18.68 4.84 -5.43
CA ALA A 63 -17.98 6.10 -5.43
C ALA A 63 -17.16 6.24 -6.71
N LEU A 64 -17.11 7.46 -7.22
CA LEU A 64 -16.18 7.82 -8.29
C LEU A 64 -14.79 7.97 -7.68
N ALA A 65 -13.80 7.32 -8.28
CA ALA A 65 -12.41 7.54 -7.93
C ALA A 65 -11.75 8.47 -8.95
N TRP A 66 -10.93 9.40 -8.47
CA TRP A 66 -9.98 10.07 -9.35
C TRP A 66 -8.95 9.04 -9.82
N HIS A 67 -8.89 8.84 -11.13
CA HIS A 67 -7.87 8.01 -11.74
C HIS A 67 -6.72 8.92 -12.18
N ALA A 68 -5.69 8.98 -11.34
CA ALA A 68 -4.51 9.76 -11.63
C ALA A 68 -3.65 9.04 -12.68
N PRO A 69 -3.03 9.78 -13.60
CA PRO A 69 -2.20 9.20 -14.66
C PRO A 69 -0.91 8.56 -14.13
N SER A 70 -0.40 9.02 -12.99
CA SER A 70 0.78 8.48 -12.32
C SER A 70 0.80 8.84 -10.84
N LEU A 71 1.70 8.22 -10.07
CA LEU A 71 1.95 8.59 -8.67
C LEU A 71 2.49 10.02 -8.57
N GLU A 72 3.38 10.42 -9.49
CA GLU A 72 3.94 11.76 -9.54
C GLU A 72 2.85 12.82 -9.63
N ALA A 73 1.83 12.59 -10.47
CA ALA A 73 0.69 13.51 -10.59
C ALA A 73 -0.09 13.67 -9.26
N VAL A 74 -0.17 12.61 -8.45
CA VAL A 74 -0.78 12.68 -7.11
C VAL A 74 0.10 13.50 -6.16
N LEU A 75 1.40 13.26 -6.16
CA LEU A 75 2.35 13.97 -5.29
C LEU A 75 2.42 15.46 -5.65
N GLU A 76 2.51 15.79 -6.95
CA GLU A 76 2.49 17.17 -7.45
C GLU A 76 1.19 17.90 -7.08
N ALA A 77 0.04 17.24 -7.15
CA ALA A 77 -1.24 17.83 -6.74
C ALA A 77 -1.23 18.22 -5.26
N HIS A 78 -0.66 17.38 -4.38
CA HIS A 78 -0.51 17.70 -2.96
C HIS A 78 0.44 18.87 -2.74
N GLU A 79 1.61 18.87 -3.38
CA GLU A 79 2.59 19.94 -3.30
C GLU A 79 1.99 21.28 -3.75
N GLN A 80 1.31 21.30 -4.88
CA GLN A 80 0.66 22.48 -5.44
C GLN A 80 -0.55 22.95 -4.62
N ALA A 81 -1.17 22.07 -3.84
CA ALA A 81 -2.20 22.42 -2.85
C ALA A 81 -1.61 22.88 -1.51
N SER A 82 -0.28 22.89 -1.37
CA SER A 82 0.44 23.16 -0.11
C SER A 82 0.06 22.21 1.02
N ILE A 83 -0.18 20.94 0.67
CA ILE A 83 -0.49 19.87 1.62
C ILE A 83 0.75 19.03 1.82
N GLU A 84 1.25 19.04 3.06
CA GLU A 84 2.33 18.14 3.45
C GLU A 84 1.82 16.70 3.50
N ILE A 85 2.56 15.79 2.86
CA ILE A 85 2.26 14.35 2.91
C ILE A 85 3.17 13.73 3.96
N ALA A 86 2.60 13.23 5.05
CA ALA A 86 3.35 12.53 6.08
C ALA A 86 4.18 11.38 5.46
N PRO A 87 5.38 11.12 5.99
CA PRO A 87 6.27 10.07 5.44
C PRO A 87 5.60 8.70 5.32
N ALA A 88 4.74 8.34 6.27
CA ALA A 88 4.02 7.07 6.26
C ALA A 88 2.97 7.00 5.12
N LEU A 89 2.20 8.07 4.91
CA LEU A 89 1.26 8.17 3.80
C LEU A 89 1.99 8.13 2.44
N ARG A 90 3.08 8.88 2.30
CA ARG A 90 3.92 8.88 1.09
C ARG A 90 4.45 7.46 0.81
N ARG A 91 4.97 6.77 1.81
CA ARG A 91 5.45 5.40 1.72
C ARG A 91 4.33 4.45 1.28
N ALA A 92 3.13 4.58 1.86
CA ALA A 92 1.98 3.77 1.46
C ALA A 92 1.65 3.97 -0.03
N MET A 93 1.60 5.22 -0.51
CA MET A 93 1.37 5.54 -1.93
C MET A 93 2.38 4.85 -2.84
N TYR A 94 3.68 4.90 -2.53
CA TYR A 94 4.74 4.24 -3.31
C TYR A 94 4.63 2.70 -3.30
N ARG A 95 4.05 2.12 -2.23
CA ARG A 95 3.92 0.66 -2.11
C ARG A 95 2.68 0.10 -2.80
N VAL A 96 1.67 0.92 -3.04
CA VAL A 96 0.40 0.48 -3.63
C VAL A 96 0.18 0.94 -5.05
N TRP A 97 0.89 1.97 -5.53
CA TRP A 97 0.73 2.56 -6.86
C TRP A 97 2.00 2.58 -7.72
N PRO A 98 1.85 2.34 -9.04
CA PRO A 98 0.61 1.94 -9.75
C PRO A 98 0.16 0.54 -9.35
N GLY A 99 -1.17 0.30 -9.32
CA GLY A 99 -1.66 -1.02 -8.93
C GLY A 99 -3.13 -1.13 -8.52
N PRO A 100 -3.50 -2.34 -8.08
CA PRO A 100 -4.89 -2.75 -7.87
C PRO A 100 -5.48 -2.29 -6.54
N ILE A 101 -5.00 -1.17 -5.99
CA ILE A 101 -5.48 -0.60 -4.73
C ILE A 101 -6.01 0.81 -4.95
N THR A 102 -7.19 1.09 -4.43
CA THR A 102 -7.78 2.42 -4.35
C THR A 102 -7.61 2.95 -2.93
N LEU A 103 -6.98 4.11 -2.77
CA LEU A 103 -6.90 4.81 -1.50
C LEU A 103 -8.04 5.82 -1.37
N ARG A 104 -8.74 5.81 -0.25
CA ARG A 104 -9.66 6.86 0.15
C ARG A 104 -8.90 7.78 1.11
N LEU A 105 -8.53 8.94 0.59
CA LEU A 105 -7.79 9.94 1.34
C LEU A 105 -8.75 10.77 2.21
N HIS A 106 -8.38 10.94 3.46
CA HIS A 106 -9.10 11.74 4.46
C HIS A 106 -8.23 12.90 4.95
N GLY A 107 -8.85 13.90 5.57
CA GLY A 107 -8.14 14.99 6.23
C GLY A 107 -8.56 16.39 5.79
N ASP A 108 -8.11 17.38 6.55
CA ASP A 108 -8.52 18.78 6.40
C ASP A 108 -8.08 19.42 5.08
N GLY A 109 -7.00 18.91 4.46
CA GLY A 109 -6.48 19.40 3.17
C GLY A 109 -7.31 18.96 1.95
N LEU A 110 -8.29 18.06 2.11
CA LEU A 110 -8.98 17.42 0.99
C LEU A 110 -9.68 18.39 0.04
N ALA A 111 -10.32 19.45 0.58
CA ALA A 111 -10.98 20.46 -0.24
C ALA A 111 -10.00 21.24 -1.12
N ALA A 112 -8.80 21.55 -0.59
CA ALA A 112 -7.75 22.21 -1.35
C ALA A 112 -7.19 21.29 -2.44
N LEU A 113 -7.02 19.99 -2.15
CA LEU A 113 -6.59 18.98 -3.11
C LEU A 113 -7.59 18.83 -4.26
N ILE A 114 -8.89 18.67 -3.97
CA ILE A 114 -9.97 18.56 -4.95
C ILE A 114 -9.99 19.78 -5.87
N LYS A 115 -9.91 20.98 -5.27
CA LYS A 115 -9.84 22.24 -6.03
C LYS A 115 -8.59 22.31 -6.90
N ARG A 116 -7.44 21.89 -6.39
CA ARG A 116 -6.18 21.92 -7.14
C ARG A 116 -6.16 20.98 -8.33
N ILE A 117 -6.70 19.78 -8.16
CA ILE A 117 -6.85 18.80 -9.24
C ILE A 117 -7.85 19.32 -10.31
N GLY A 118 -8.75 20.20 -9.93
CA GLY A 118 -9.85 20.69 -10.79
C GLY A 118 -11.08 19.78 -10.77
N LEU A 119 -11.18 18.88 -9.79
CA LEU A 119 -12.35 18.04 -9.61
C LEU A 119 -13.53 18.84 -9.06
N LEU A 120 -14.75 18.49 -9.49
CA LEU A 120 -15.94 19.04 -8.88
C LEU A 120 -16.12 18.50 -7.45
N PRO A 121 -16.57 19.33 -6.49
CA PRO A 121 -16.73 18.93 -5.08
C PRO A 121 -17.56 17.67 -4.88
N GLY A 122 -18.55 17.44 -5.74
CA GLY A 122 -19.39 16.25 -5.70
C GLY A 122 -18.68 14.93 -6.03
N VAL A 123 -17.44 14.92 -6.48
CA VAL A 123 -16.66 13.69 -6.72
C VAL A 123 -16.26 13.02 -5.40
N ALA A 124 -15.99 13.82 -4.36
CA ALA A 124 -15.69 13.27 -3.04
C ALA A 124 -16.88 12.47 -2.48
N ASP A 125 -16.59 11.34 -1.85
CA ASP A 125 -17.60 10.52 -1.19
C ASP A 125 -18.00 11.17 0.13
N THR A 126 -19.27 11.53 0.26
CA THR A 126 -19.83 12.12 1.48
C THR A 126 -20.59 11.11 2.34
N ARG A 127 -20.62 9.84 1.94
CA ARG A 127 -21.46 8.79 2.52
C ARG A 127 -20.81 7.96 3.63
N GLY A 128 -19.60 8.32 4.04
CA GLY A 128 -18.91 7.66 5.17
C GLY A 128 -19.28 8.28 6.51
N GLU A 129 -19.30 7.49 7.58
CA GLU A 129 -19.41 7.97 8.97
C GLU A 129 -18.28 8.93 9.35
N ASP A 130 -17.15 8.83 8.63
CA ASP A 130 -15.90 9.57 8.87
C ASP A 130 -15.78 10.87 8.02
N GLY A 131 -16.86 11.34 7.40
CA GLY A 131 -16.88 12.57 6.62
C GLY A 131 -16.46 12.41 5.15
N HIS A 132 -15.93 13.48 4.55
CA HIS A 132 -15.55 13.51 3.15
C HIS A 132 -14.25 12.71 2.90
N ALA A 133 -14.26 11.87 1.87
CA ALA A 133 -13.09 11.17 1.38
C ALA A 133 -12.95 11.32 -0.13
N LEU A 134 -11.74 11.44 -0.65
CA LEU A 134 -11.43 11.35 -2.07
C LEU A 134 -10.86 9.96 -2.37
N ALA A 135 -11.59 9.18 -3.15
CA ALA A 135 -11.06 7.94 -3.70
C ALA A 135 -10.07 8.28 -4.84
N VAL A 136 -8.86 7.74 -4.74
CA VAL A 136 -7.79 7.94 -5.72
C VAL A 136 -7.24 6.60 -6.15
N ARG A 137 -6.92 6.47 -7.43
CA ARG A 137 -6.27 5.30 -7.98
C ARG A 137 -5.27 5.68 -9.07
N VAL A 138 -4.14 4.98 -9.09
CA VAL A 138 -3.19 4.99 -10.21
C VAL A 138 -3.20 3.58 -10.80
N PRO A 139 -3.82 3.37 -11.97
CA PRO A 139 -3.93 2.04 -12.56
C PRO A 139 -2.58 1.53 -13.07
N ASP A 140 -2.37 0.21 -12.99
CA ASP A 140 -1.23 -0.50 -13.58
C ASP A 140 -1.63 -1.12 -14.93
N ASP A 141 -2.14 -0.27 -15.83
CA ASP A 141 -2.44 -0.61 -17.22
C ASP A 141 -1.91 0.50 -18.13
N THR A 142 -1.04 0.14 -19.03
CA THR A 142 -0.32 1.09 -19.88
C THR A 142 -1.26 1.97 -20.72
N TRP A 143 -2.34 1.40 -21.26
CA TRP A 143 -3.24 2.12 -22.15
C TRP A 143 -4.20 3.02 -21.40
N ALA A 144 -4.72 2.54 -20.27
CA ALA A 144 -5.48 3.40 -19.37
C ALA A 144 -4.62 4.58 -18.90
N SER A 145 -3.41 4.35 -18.42
CA SER A 145 -2.49 5.42 -17.99
C SER A 145 -2.18 6.40 -19.10
N LEU A 146 -1.98 5.93 -20.34
CA LEU A 146 -1.74 6.77 -21.49
C LEU A 146 -2.95 7.65 -21.87
N ALA A 147 -4.15 7.10 -21.79
CA ALA A 147 -5.39 7.85 -22.02
C ALA A 147 -5.58 8.92 -20.92
N LEU A 148 -5.35 8.57 -19.65
CA LEU A 148 -5.41 9.50 -18.52
C LEU A 148 -4.39 10.65 -18.63
N GLN A 149 -3.18 10.36 -19.09
CA GLN A 149 -2.13 11.38 -19.32
C GLN A 149 -2.46 12.36 -20.45
N ARG A 150 -3.21 11.89 -21.47
CA ARG A 150 -3.58 12.70 -22.62
C ARG A 150 -4.86 13.50 -22.45
N ALA A 151 -5.70 13.13 -21.49
CA ALA A 151 -6.91 13.86 -21.19
C ALA A 151 -6.60 15.29 -20.74
N GLY A 152 -7.34 16.26 -21.24
CA GLY A 152 -7.14 17.69 -20.97
C GLY A 152 -7.54 18.14 -19.57
N GLY A 153 -7.86 17.23 -18.65
CA GLY A 153 -8.16 17.50 -17.24
C GLY A 153 -8.40 16.23 -16.43
N PRO A 154 -8.84 16.35 -15.17
CA PRO A 154 -8.95 15.22 -14.27
C PRO A 154 -9.99 14.21 -14.75
N VAL A 155 -9.66 12.94 -14.66
CA VAL A 155 -10.52 11.84 -15.06
C VAL A 155 -11.00 11.08 -13.83
N VAL A 156 -12.29 10.84 -13.74
CA VAL A 156 -12.92 10.01 -12.72
C VAL A 156 -13.44 8.74 -13.34
N GLY A 157 -13.50 7.67 -12.58
CA GLY A 157 -13.98 6.40 -13.06
C GLY A 157 -14.69 5.60 -11.99
N ALA A 158 -15.53 4.69 -12.46
CA ALA A 158 -16.15 3.64 -11.67
C ALA A 158 -16.02 2.31 -12.40
N SER A 159 -16.23 1.18 -11.70
CA SER A 159 -16.24 -0.12 -12.34
C SER A 159 -17.34 -0.19 -13.40
N ALA A 160 -16.99 -0.69 -14.58
CA ALA A 160 -17.93 -0.97 -15.64
C ALA A 160 -18.59 -2.32 -15.37
N GLU A 161 -19.91 -2.32 -15.19
CA GLU A 161 -20.67 -3.54 -14.99
C GLU A 161 -21.45 -3.89 -16.26
N PRO A 162 -21.62 -5.19 -16.57
CA PRO A 162 -22.40 -5.58 -17.73
C PRO A 162 -23.86 -5.13 -17.56
N ILE A 163 -24.40 -4.53 -18.60
CA ILE A 163 -25.85 -4.26 -18.69
C ILE A 163 -26.53 -5.57 -19.05
N ASP A 164 -27.64 -5.87 -18.41
CA ASP A 164 -28.43 -7.05 -18.76
C ASP A 164 -28.95 -6.91 -20.20
N THR A 165 -28.33 -7.66 -21.09
CA THR A 165 -28.68 -7.71 -22.51
C THR A 165 -29.45 -8.98 -22.86
N GLY A 166 -29.69 -9.88 -21.88
CA GLY A 166 -30.15 -11.24 -22.12
C GLY A 166 -29.09 -12.17 -22.75
N GLU A 167 -27.88 -11.69 -22.97
CA GLU A 167 -26.77 -12.50 -23.47
C GLU A 167 -26.01 -13.20 -22.33
N PRO A 168 -25.40 -14.37 -22.57
CA PRO A 168 -24.54 -15.02 -21.57
C PRO A 168 -23.45 -14.08 -21.08
N ALA A 169 -23.16 -14.11 -19.77
CA ALA A 169 -22.03 -13.41 -19.22
C ALA A 169 -20.75 -13.78 -19.97
N GLY A 170 -19.99 -12.79 -20.39
CA GLY A 170 -18.67 -12.98 -21.00
C GLY A 170 -17.68 -13.65 -20.02
N PRO A 171 -16.47 -14.00 -20.49
CA PRO A 171 -15.44 -14.56 -19.64
C PRO A 171 -15.16 -13.63 -18.45
N GLN A 172 -14.83 -14.20 -17.30
CA GLN A 172 -14.50 -13.44 -16.10
C GLN A 172 -13.37 -12.43 -16.40
N GLY A 173 -13.59 -11.17 -16.05
CA GLY A 173 -12.67 -10.08 -16.39
C GLY A 173 -12.73 -9.59 -17.84
N GLY A 174 -13.65 -10.09 -18.65
CA GLY A 174 -13.87 -9.62 -20.02
C GLY A 174 -14.54 -8.25 -20.07
N CYS A 175 -14.54 -7.63 -21.26
CA CYS A 175 -15.20 -6.34 -21.49
C CYS A 175 -16.72 -6.46 -21.29
N PRO A 176 -17.33 -5.60 -20.47
CA PRO A 176 -18.78 -5.61 -20.27
C PRO A 176 -19.51 -5.23 -21.56
N LYS A 177 -20.61 -5.95 -21.86
CA LYS A 177 -21.43 -5.69 -23.03
C LYS A 177 -22.59 -4.75 -22.73
N GLY A 178 -23.13 -4.12 -23.78
CA GLY A 178 -24.35 -3.34 -23.73
C GLY A 178 -24.19 -1.91 -23.20
N LEU A 179 -22.98 -1.49 -22.88
CA LEU A 179 -22.71 -0.15 -22.32
C LEU A 179 -23.03 0.98 -23.30
N GLU A 180 -22.95 0.72 -24.59
CA GLU A 180 -23.33 1.68 -25.65
C GLU A 180 -24.83 2.05 -25.57
N LYS A 181 -25.68 1.09 -25.10
CA LYS A 181 -27.12 1.30 -24.94
C LYS A 181 -27.49 2.29 -23.83
N VAL A 182 -26.53 2.55 -22.92
CA VAL A 182 -26.70 3.44 -21.77
C VAL A 182 -25.84 4.71 -21.87
N GLY A 183 -25.40 5.05 -23.09
CA GLY A 183 -24.76 6.32 -23.40
C GLY A 183 -23.23 6.34 -23.22
N VAL A 184 -22.59 5.18 -23.21
CA VAL A 184 -21.12 5.09 -23.37
C VAL A 184 -20.77 5.29 -24.85
N SER A 185 -19.90 6.25 -25.14
CA SER A 185 -19.55 6.63 -26.51
C SER A 185 -18.38 5.83 -27.08
N LEU A 186 -17.52 5.31 -26.23
CA LEU A 186 -16.36 4.52 -26.64
C LEU A 186 -16.16 3.33 -25.69
N VAL A 187 -16.07 2.14 -26.26
CA VAL A 187 -15.70 0.92 -25.53
C VAL A 187 -14.46 0.31 -26.16
N LEU A 188 -13.38 0.26 -25.40
CA LEU A 188 -12.12 -0.35 -25.84
C LEU A 188 -11.98 -1.74 -25.23
N ASP A 189 -12.33 -2.76 -26.03
CA ASP A 189 -12.15 -4.16 -25.63
C ASP A 189 -10.72 -4.62 -25.95
N GLU A 190 -9.91 -4.75 -24.92
CA GLU A 190 -8.52 -5.21 -25.00
C GLU A 190 -8.33 -6.62 -24.38
N GLY A 191 -9.39 -7.36 -24.26
CA GLY A 191 -9.38 -8.72 -23.69
C GLY A 191 -9.47 -8.72 -22.16
N PRO A 192 -9.27 -9.88 -21.53
CA PRO A 192 -9.50 -10.04 -20.10
C PRO A 192 -8.54 -9.20 -19.25
N THR A 193 -9.03 -8.75 -18.12
CA THR A 193 -8.22 -8.07 -17.11
C THR A 193 -7.38 -9.07 -16.31
N ARG A 194 -6.26 -8.59 -15.74
CA ARG A 194 -5.31 -9.46 -15.02
C ARG A 194 -5.91 -10.09 -13.75
N PHE A 195 -6.69 -9.34 -12.98
CA PHE A 195 -7.24 -9.79 -11.70
C PHE A 195 -8.70 -10.24 -11.77
N ALA A 196 -9.48 -9.73 -12.72
CA ALA A 196 -10.93 -10.02 -12.84
C ALA A 196 -11.73 -9.76 -11.52
N LYS A 197 -11.20 -8.91 -10.66
CA LYS A 197 -11.77 -8.47 -9.38
C LYS A 197 -11.61 -6.96 -9.26
N HIS A 198 -12.54 -6.31 -8.54
CA HIS A 198 -12.43 -4.88 -8.22
C HIS A 198 -11.13 -4.58 -7.45
N SER A 199 -10.69 -3.34 -7.48
CA SER A 199 -9.58 -2.89 -6.63
C SER A 199 -9.92 -3.08 -5.16
N THR A 200 -8.92 -3.45 -4.36
CA THR A 200 -9.03 -3.37 -2.90
C THR A 200 -9.09 -1.91 -2.49
N VAL A 201 -10.01 -1.55 -1.60
CA VAL A 201 -10.23 -0.17 -1.16
C VAL A 201 -9.75 -0.01 0.26
N LEU A 202 -8.86 0.95 0.48
CA LEU A 202 -8.35 1.31 1.79
C LEU A 202 -8.80 2.71 2.17
N ASP A 203 -9.31 2.88 3.38
CA ASP A 203 -9.34 4.18 4.04
C ASP A 203 -7.93 4.46 4.58
N ILE A 204 -7.38 5.63 4.28
CA ILE A 204 -6.06 6.02 4.74
C ILE A 204 -6.08 7.46 5.27
N GLY A 205 -5.63 7.61 6.51
CA GLY A 205 -5.52 8.90 7.18
C GLY A 205 -4.27 9.67 6.76
N PRO A 206 -4.20 10.95 7.13
CA PRO A 206 -3.08 11.83 6.78
C PRO A 206 -1.75 11.32 7.35
N GLU A 207 -1.77 10.65 8.49
CA GLU A 207 -0.58 10.07 9.15
C GLU A 207 -0.20 8.68 8.60
N GLY A 208 -0.96 8.18 7.58
CA GLY A 208 -0.71 6.89 6.96
C GLY A 208 -1.27 5.69 7.72
N ASP A 209 -2.10 5.92 8.74
CA ASP A 209 -2.95 4.90 9.33
C ASP A 209 -3.98 4.43 8.32
N TRP A 210 -4.25 3.13 8.27
CA TRP A 210 -5.11 2.57 7.24
C TRP A 210 -6.02 1.46 7.75
N THR A 211 -7.16 1.32 7.08
CA THR A 211 -8.09 0.20 7.28
C THR A 211 -8.59 -0.31 5.94
N ILE A 212 -8.86 -1.61 5.85
CA ILE A 212 -9.45 -2.20 4.65
C ILE A 212 -10.95 -1.93 4.67
N ARG A 213 -11.43 -1.15 3.72
CA ARG A 213 -12.83 -0.86 3.53
C ARG A 213 -13.55 -1.92 2.71
N ALA A 214 -12.89 -2.42 1.67
CA ALA A 214 -13.39 -3.50 0.84
C ALA A 214 -12.21 -4.31 0.26
N GLU A 215 -12.24 -5.62 0.46
CA GLU A 215 -11.27 -6.53 -0.16
C GLU A 215 -11.66 -6.78 -1.63
N GLY A 216 -10.65 -6.81 -2.49
CA GLY A 216 -10.82 -6.98 -3.92
C GLY A 216 -9.72 -7.83 -4.55
N ALA A 217 -8.96 -7.24 -5.47
CA ALA A 217 -7.87 -7.90 -6.19
C ALA A 217 -6.68 -8.29 -5.29
N VAL A 218 -6.52 -7.59 -4.17
CA VAL A 218 -5.47 -7.81 -3.17
C VAL A 218 -6.13 -8.19 -1.87
N SER A 219 -5.72 -9.31 -1.25
CA SER A 219 -6.25 -9.75 0.04
C SER A 219 -5.77 -8.89 1.21
N ALA A 220 -6.45 -8.97 2.34
CA ALA A 220 -6.06 -8.29 3.58
C ALA A 220 -4.62 -8.63 4.00
N GLU A 221 -4.24 -9.89 3.87
CA GLU A 221 -2.89 -10.36 4.17
C GLU A 221 -1.84 -9.71 3.25
N GLN A 222 -2.09 -9.68 1.94
CA GLN A 222 -1.21 -9.03 0.96
C GLN A 222 -1.13 -7.50 1.15
N VAL A 223 -2.21 -6.85 1.60
CA VAL A 223 -2.19 -5.43 1.97
C VAL A 223 -1.28 -5.24 3.18
N THR A 224 -1.43 -6.06 4.21
CA THR A 224 -0.58 -6.03 5.41
C THR A 224 0.90 -6.22 5.06
N GLU A 225 1.23 -7.21 4.25
CA GLU A 225 2.61 -7.45 3.77
C GLU A 225 3.21 -6.23 3.05
N ARG A 226 2.38 -5.46 2.34
CA ARG A 226 2.83 -4.27 1.60
C ARG A 226 2.97 -3.03 2.47
N LEU A 227 2.04 -2.84 3.41
CA LEU A 227 1.89 -1.57 4.13
C LEU A 227 2.43 -1.59 5.56
N ALA A 228 2.50 -2.76 6.19
CA ALA A 228 3.02 -2.85 7.55
C ALA A 228 4.45 -2.32 7.64
N THR A 229 4.73 -1.63 8.73
CA THR A 229 6.08 -1.17 9.06
C THR A 229 6.95 -2.38 9.39
N LEU A 230 8.01 -2.61 8.61
CA LEU A 230 8.94 -3.70 8.82
C LEU A 230 10.10 -3.27 9.74
N LEU A 231 10.09 -3.78 10.99
CA LEU A 231 11.15 -3.61 11.95
C LEU A 231 12.14 -4.78 11.83
N VAL A 232 13.42 -4.49 11.64
CA VAL A 232 14.46 -5.51 11.55
C VAL A 232 15.44 -5.36 12.71
N PHE A 233 15.58 -6.41 13.54
CA PHE A 233 16.52 -6.45 14.65
C PHE A 233 17.79 -7.22 14.25
N VAL A 234 18.97 -6.62 14.44
CA VAL A 234 20.25 -7.17 13.95
C VAL A 234 21.25 -7.39 15.06
N CYS A 235 21.80 -8.61 15.13
CA CYS A 235 22.96 -8.95 15.97
C CYS A 235 23.99 -9.78 15.19
N THR A 236 24.89 -10.51 15.86
CA THR A 236 25.89 -11.37 15.20
C THR A 236 25.25 -12.67 14.69
N GLY A 237 24.79 -13.53 15.59
CA GLY A 237 24.41 -14.92 15.29
C GLY A 237 22.90 -15.16 15.11
N ASN A 238 22.06 -14.21 15.44
CA ASN A 238 20.60 -14.32 15.41
C ASN A 238 20.04 -15.50 16.23
N THR A 239 20.66 -15.79 17.39
CA THR A 239 20.23 -16.88 18.28
C THR A 239 19.89 -16.42 19.69
N CYS A 240 20.29 -15.19 20.09
CA CYS A 240 19.94 -14.65 21.43
C CYS A 240 19.56 -13.17 21.35
N ARG A 241 20.50 -12.22 21.13
CA ARG A 241 20.23 -10.78 21.24
C ARG A 241 19.13 -10.28 20.31
N SER A 242 19.16 -10.53 19.01
CA SER A 242 18.14 -9.99 18.08
C SER A 242 16.82 -10.76 18.07
N PRO A 243 16.73 -12.09 18.37
CA PRO A 243 15.45 -12.78 18.49
C PRO A 243 14.61 -12.29 19.67
N MET A 244 15.21 -12.01 20.84
CA MET A 244 14.45 -11.55 22.01
C MET A 244 13.66 -10.26 21.73
N PRO A 245 14.28 -9.15 21.25
CA PRO A 245 13.52 -7.94 20.93
C PRO A 245 12.52 -8.13 19.78
N GLN A 246 12.80 -9.01 18.81
CA GLN A 246 11.81 -9.37 17.80
C GLN A 246 10.54 -9.96 18.46
N ALA A 247 10.69 -10.97 19.32
CA ALA A 247 9.55 -11.61 19.98
C ALA A 247 8.79 -10.64 20.91
N ILE A 248 9.51 -9.80 21.65
CA ILE A 248 8.92 -8.79 22.53
C ILE A 248 8.17 -7.75 21.71
N ALA A 249 8.74 -7.24 20.61
CA ALA A 249 8.07 -6.31 19.70
C ALA A 249 6.79 -6.92 19.11
N THR A 250 6.87 -8.18 18.63
CA THR A 250 5.69 -8.90 18.13
C THR A 250 4.60 -8.97 19.18
N SER A 251 4.93 -9.39 20.42
CA SER A 251 3.97 -9.48 21.51
C SER A 251 3.35 -8.14 21.90
N LEU A 252 4.14 -7.04 21.89
CA LEU A 252 3.65 -5.69 22.18
C LEU A 252 2.71 -5.19 21.08
N ILE A 253 3.06 -5.39 19.82
CA ILE A 253 2.26 -5.04 18.64
C ILE A 253 0.93 -5.79 18.66
N GLU A 254 0.93 -7.09 18.96
CA GLU A 254 -0.28 -7.92 19.09
C GLU A 254 -1.18 -7.44 20.22
N ARG A 255 -0.62 -7.18 21.40
CA ARG A 255 -1.38 -6.67 22.56
C ARG A 255 -2.01 -5.30 22.31
N ARG A 256 -1.38 -4.46 21.48
CA ARG A 256 -1.92 -3.17 21.04
C ARG A 256 -2.94 -3.28 19.89
N GLY A 257 -3.22 -4.52 19.38
CA GLY A 257 -4.11 -4.74 18.23
C GLY A 257 -3.58 -4.22 16.91
N GLN A 258 -2.26 -4.03 16.81
CA GLN A 258 -1.59 -3.37 15.66
C GLN A 258 -0.86 -4.34 14.72
N SER A 259 -1.15 -5.64 14.78
CA SER A 259 -0.50 -6.67 13.94
C SER A 259 -0.63 -6.41 12.43
N HIS A 260 -1.63 -5.64 12.00
CA HIS A 260 -1.78 -5.20 10.62
C HIS A 260 -0.90 -3.99 10.26
N ARG A 261 -0.36 -3.25 11.26
CA ARG A 261 0.43 -2.03 11.05
C ARG A 261 1.94 -2.25 11.12
N ALA A 262 2.39 -3.30 11.79
CA ALA A 262 3.82 -3.55 11.98
C ALA A 262 4.15 -5.04 12.04
N VAL A 263 5.32 -5.38 11.50
CA VAL A 263 5.91 -6.72 11.52
C VAL A 263 7.35 -6.62 12.02
N ALA A 264 7.71 -7.46 12.98
CA ALA A 264 9.05 -7.56 13.53
C ALA A 264 9.76 -8.83 13.04
N VAL A 265 10.97 -8.68 12.52
CA VAL A 265 11.86 -9.78 12.15
C VAL A 265 13.25 -9.57 12.71
N SER A 266 14.05 -10.61 12.78
CA SER A 266 15.45 -10.48 13.19
C SER A 266 16.40 -11.23 12.25
N ALA A 267 17.65 -10.77 12.21
CA ALA A 267 18.72 -11.37 11.40
C ALA A 267 20.08 -11.22 12.09
N GLY A 268 21.10 -11.89 11.56
CA GLY A 268 22.45 -11.78 12.08
C GLY A 268 23.48 -11.55 10.99
N VAL A 269 24.43 -10.65 11.24
CA VAL A 269 25.48 -10.30 10.26
C VAL A 269 26.45 -11.46 9.95
N ALA A 270 26.51 -12.45 10.85
CA ALA A 270 27.30 -13.67 10.70
C ALA A 270 26.48 -14.93 11.03
N ALA A 271 25.15 -14.87 10.91
CA ALA A 271 24.28 -15.98 11.21
C ALA A 271 24.33 -17.05 10.10
N THR A 272 24.23 -18.31 10.52
CA THR A 272 23.83 -19.42 9.64
C THR A 272 22.33 -19.61 9.72
N SER A 273 21.70 -20.00 8.60
CA SER A 273 20.24 -20.20 8.57
C SER A 273 19.80 -21.44 9.35
N GLY A 274 18.65 -21.35 10.03
CA GLY A 274 17.92 -22.49 10.59
C GLY A 274 18.28 -22.88 12.03
N ALA A 275 19.24 -22.22 12.71
CA ALA A 275 19.52 -22.49 14.12
C ALA A 275 18.36 -21.98 15.01
N ARG A 276 18.07 -22.70 16.08
CA ARG A 276 17.10 -22.28 17.09
C ARG A 276 17.68 -21.17 17.97
N ALA A 277 16.81 -20.41 18.62
CA ALA A 277 17.22 -19.54 19.71
C ALA A 277 17.85 -20.34 20.83
N THR A 278 18.77 -19.74 21.59
CA THR A 278 19.35 -20.40 22.76
C THR A 278 18.27 -20.64 23.82
N PRO A 279 18.35 -21.75 24.57
CA PRO A 279 17.36 -22.04 25.63
C PRO A 279 17.14 -20.88 26.59
N GLU A 280 18.22 -20.20 26.97
CA GLU A 280 18.20 -19.07 27.90
C GLU A 280 17.44 -17.88 27.30
N ALA A 281 17.61 -17.60 25.99
CA ALA A 281 16.84 -16.55 25.29
C ALA A 281 15.35 -16.90 25.20
N VAL A 282 15.02 -18.18 24.99
CA VAL A 282 13.62 -18.66 24.99
C VAL A 282 13.00 -18.42 26.36
N PHE A 283 13.64 -18.92 27.44
CA PHE A 283 13.12 -18.76 28.82
C PHE A 283 12.97 -17.29 29.21
N ALA A 284 13.96 -16.46 28.92
CA ALA A 284 13.91 -15.03 29.23
C ALA A 284 12.78 -14.31 28.48
N SER A 285 12.53 -14.66 27.21
CA SER A 285 11.45 -14.11 26.42
C SER A 285 10.07 -14.55 26.94
N GLU A 286 9.90 -15.83 27.28
CA GLU A 286 8.67 -16.38 27.86
C GLU A 286 8.35 -15.74 29.21
N ALA A 287 9.37 -15.48 30.05
CA ALA A 287 9.19 -14.81 31.33
C ALA A 287 8.63 -13.39 31.22
N VAL A 288 8.79 -12.73 30.06
CA VAL A 288 8.21 -11.40 29.75
C VAL A 288 7.00 -11.46 28.83
N GLY A 289 6.46 -12.67 28.58
CA GLY A 289 5.23 -12.85 27.78
C GLY A 289 5.45 -12.79 26.28
N ALA A 290 6.65 -13.11 25.80
CA ALA A 290 6.99 -13.19 24.38
C ALA A 290 7.45 -14.61 24.01
N SER A 291 7.18 -15.08 22.78
CA SER A 291 7.49 -16.44 22.34
C SER A 291 8.58 -16.49 21.29
N LEU A 292 9.60 -17.36 21.51
CA LEU A 292 10.66 -17.69 20.56
C LEU A 292 10.65 -19.15 20.09
N GLY A 293 9.62 -19.93 20.43
CA GLY A 293 9.58 -21.37 20.16
C GLY A 293 9.79 -21.75 18.70
N GLU A 294 9.28 -20.95 17.77
CA GLU A 294 9.39 -21.20 16.34
C GLU A 294 10.52 -20.41 15.65
N HIS A 295 11.33 -19.69 16.43
CA HIS A 295 12.43 -18.89 15.85
C HIS A 295 13.45 -19.77 15.11
N ARG A 296 13.86 -19.30 13.95
CA ARG A 296 14.99 -19.83 13.19
C ARG A 296 15.89 -18.69 12.75
N SER A 297 17.19 -18.83 13.03
CA SER A 297 18.17 -17.83 12.64
C SER A 297 18.24 -17.65 11.12
N GLN A 298 18.49 -16.43 10.68
CA GLN A 298 18.71 -16.09 9.28
C GLN A 298 19.83 -15.05 9.14
N PRO A 299 20.60 -15.11 8.04
CA PRO A 299 21.61 -14.09 7.77
C PRO A 299 20.94 -12.76 7.39
N THR A 300 21.60 -11.68 7.74
CA THR A 300 21.26 -10.36 7.23
C THR A 300 21.58 -10.30 5.73
N SER A 301 20.66 -9.80 4.93
CA SER A 301 20.84 -9.61 3.49
C SER A 301 20.54 -8.18 3.07
N PRO A 302 21.16 -7.67 1.97
CA PRO A 302 20.80 -6.37 1.41
C PRO A 302 19.29 -6.25 1.14
N ASP A 303 18.65 -7.26 0.53
CA ASP A 303 17.22 -7.27 0.24
C ASP A 303 16.35 -7.09 1.51
N LEU A 304 16.65 -7.82 2.59
CA LEU A 304 15.93 -7.66 3.86
C LEU A 304 16.08 -6.25 4.41
N LEU A 305 17.31 -5.71 4.39
CA LEU A 305 17.59 -4.37 4.91
C LEU A 305 16.99 -3.28 4.03
N GLU A 306 17.01 -3.43 2.71
CA GLU A 306 16.40 -2.45 1.79
C GLU A 306 14.88 -2.37 1.98
N ARG A 307 14.22 -3.50 2.23
CA ARG A 307 12.78 -3.59 2.51
C ARG A 307 12.40 -3.08 3.89
N ALA A 308 13.31 -3.10 4.87
CA ALA A 308 13.05 -2.62 6.22
C ALA A 308 12.68 -1.14 6.24
N ASP A 309 11.73 -0.75 7.08
CA ASP A 309 11.44 0.65 7.38
C ASP A 309 12.39 1.21 8.44
N VAL A 310 12.75 0.37 9.40
CA VAL A 310 13.73 0.68 10.43
C VAL A 310 14.55 -0.57 10.77
N VAL A 311 15.85 -0.38 11.02
CA VAL A 311 16.76 -1.43 11.44
C VAL A 311 17.32 -1.07 12.80
N TYR A 312 17.10 -1.93 13.78
CA TYR A 312 17.61 -1.79 15.13
C TYR A 312 18.76 -2.78 15.38
N ALA A 313 19.96 -2.26 15.47
CA ALA A 313 21.17 -3.03 15.74
C ALA A 313 21.46 -3.12 17.23
N MET A 314 21.92 -4.26 17.69
CA MET A 314 22.21 -4.48 19.13
C MET A 314 23.44 -3.68 19.60
N THR A 315 24.35 -3.33 18.69
CA THR A 315 25.55 -2.54 18.99
C THR A 315 25.89 -1.61 17.83
N ALA A 316 26.76 -0.63 18.08
CA ALA A 316 27.28 0.27 17.05
C ALA A 316 27.97 -0.51 15.91
N SER A 317 28.71 -1.57 16.21
CA SER A 317 29.36 -2.41 15.20
C SER A 317 28.36 -3.16 14.30
N HIS A 318 27.24 -3.64 14.84
CA HIS A 318 26.16 -4.23 14.05
C HIS A 318 25.48 -3.17 13.16
N ALA A 319 25.32 -1.94 13.68
CA ALA A 319 24.76 -0.85 12.90
C ALA A 319 25.68 -0.48 11.70
N GLU A 320 26.97 -0.43 11.91
CA GLU A 320 27.94 -0.19 10.83
C GLU A 320 27.91 -1.30 9.78
N ALA A 321 27.89 -2.56 10.21
CA ALA A 321 27.78 -3.70 9.30
C ALA A 321 26.47 -3.66 8.46
N ALA A 322 25.34 -3.32 9.09
CA ALA A 322 24.06 -3.16 8.38
C ALA A 322 24.10 -1.98 7.39
N ARG A 323 24.65 -0.82 7.78
CA ARG A 323 24.80 0.36 6.90
C ARG A 323 25.71 0.06 5.71
N ALA A 324 26.74 -0.76 5.88
CA ALA A 324 27.64 -1.14 4.79
C ALA A 324 26.94 -1.96 3.70
N MET A 325 25.85 -2.65 4.02
CA MET A 325 25.04 -3.42 3.08
C MET A 325 23.98 -2.57 2.35
N LEU A 326 23.78 -1.30 2.74
CA LEU A 326 22.74 -0.43 2.21
C LEU A 326 23.29 0.68 1.30
N PRO A 327 22.53 1.08 0.26
CA PRO A 327 22.81 2.31 -0.47
C PRO A 327 22.86 3.52 0.48
N GLU A 328 23.67 4.53 0.15
CA GLU A 328 23.93 5.69 1.00
C GLU A 328 22.62 6.39 1.45
N GLY A 329 21.68 6.59 0.54
CA GLY A 329 20.39 7.24 0.84
C GLY A 329 19.47 6.46 1.78
N GLN A 330 19.79 5.19 2.09
CA GLN A 330 18.97 4.35 2.99
C GLN A 330 19.62 4.07 4.34
N ARG A 331 20.84 4.56 4.57
CA ARG A 331 21.59 4.28 5.80
C ARG A 331 21.02 4.95 7.04
N SER A 332 20.25 6.01 6.87
CA SER A 332 19.63 6.77 7.96
C SER A 332 18.60 5.98 8.77
N LYS A 333 18.02 4.90 8.19
CA LYS A 333 17.06 4.03 8.88
C LYS A 333 17.68 3.02 9.84
N VAL A 334 19.02 2.97 9.93
CA VAL A 334 19.75 2.05 10.82
C VAL A 334 20.14 2.77 12.10
N HIS A 335 19.62 2.29 13.23
CA HIS A 335 19.86 2.82 14.56
C HIS A 335 20.37 1.72 15.49
N THR A 336 21.02 2.08 16.59
CA THR A 336 21.15 1.19 17.73
C THR A 336 19.79 0.99 18.39
N LEU A 337 19.47 -0.20 18.88
CA LEU A 337 18.20 -0.46 19.54
C LEU A 337 18.06 0.38 20.80
N ASP A 338 19.03 0.29 21.68
CA ASP A 338 19.09 1.14 22.87
C ASP A 338 19.84 2.43 22.54
N PRO A 339 19.22 3.61 22.66
CA PRO A 339 19.89 4.88 22.41
C PRO A 339 20.92 5.22 23.50
N ASP A 340 20.84 4.58 24.65
CA ASP A 340 21.72 4.85 25.79
C ASP A 340 23.04 4.05 25.73
N GLY A 341 23.15 3.09 24.77
CA GLY A 341 24.38 2.35 24.54
C GLY A 341 24.21 0.99 23.82
N ASP A 342 25.29 0.27 23.74
CA ASP A 342 25.30 -1.08 23.16
C ASP A 342 24.64 -2.09 24.11
N VAL A 343 23.92 -3.05 23.54
CA VAL A 343 23.35 -4.17 24.29
C VAL A 343 24.43 -5.21 24.57
N ASP A 344 24.66 -5.50 25.84
CA ASP A 344 25.60 -6.53 26.29
C ASP A 344 25.27 -7.89 25.69
N ASP A 345 26.33 -8.69 25.42
CA ASP A 345 26.16 -10.03 24.90
C ASP A 345 25.95 -11.05 26.04
N PRO A 346 24.74 -11.60 26.21
CA PRO A 346 24.51 -12.57 27.27
C PRO A 346 25.00 -13.98 26.94
N ILE A 347 25.59 -14.21 25.75
CA ILE A 347 25.96 -15.54 25.28
C ILE A 347 26.98 -16.19 26.22
N GLY A 348 26.69 -17.42 26.68
CA GLY A 348 27.52 -18.12 27.64
C GLY A 348 27.42 -17.65 29.09
N GLY A 349 26.61 -16.62 29.35
CA GLY A 349 26.30 -16.13 30.69
C GLY A 349 25.15 -16.90 31.37
N PRO A 350 24.91 -16.63 32.67
CA PRO A 350 23.80 -17.26 33.40
C PRO A 350 22.43 -16.74 32.93
N GLN A 351 21.38 -17.52 33.22
CA GLN A 351 19.98 -17.14 32.89
C GLN A 351 19.60 -15.75 33.40
N THR A 352 20.06 -15.36 34.58
CA THR A 352 19.79 -14.04 35.17
C THR A 352 20.20 -12.87 34.26
N LEU A 353 21.28 -13.02 33.50
CA LEU A 353 21.74 -12.00 32.54
C LEU A 353 20.77 -11.87 31.36
N TYR A 354 20.29 -13.00 30.83
CA TYR A 354 19.26 -12.99 29.79
C TYR A 354 17.96 -12.36 30.27
N ASP A 355 17.55 -12.65 31.51
CA ASP A 355 16.34 -12.09 32.13
C ASP A 355 16.46 -10.56 32.34
N GLU A 356 17.63 -10.06 32.67
CA GLU A 356 17.91 -8.62 32.77
C GLU A 356 17.83 -7.94 31.39
N VAL A 357 18.45 -8.54 30.40
CA VAL A 357 18.41 -8.05 29.02
C VAL A 357 16.97 -8.05 28.48
N ALA A 358 16.20 -9.11 28.71
CA ALA A 358 14.79 -9.19 28.26
C ALA A 358 13.92 -8.11 28.91
N ARG A 359 14.09 -7.84 30.22
CA ARG A 359 13.36 -6.75 30.90
C ARG A 359 13.73 -5.38 30.34
N ARG A 360 15.01 -5.13 30.07
CA ARG A 360 15.47 -3.89 29.44
C ARG A 360 14.86 -3.71 28.04
N PHE A 361 14.74 -4.80 27.27
CA PHE A 361 14.13 -4.75 25.96
C PHE A 361 12.66 -4.30 25.96
N ILE A 362 11.86 -4.62 26.97
CA ILE A 362 10.49 -4.13 27.07
C ILE A 362 10.46 -2.60 27.02
N GLU A 363 11.19 -1.96 27.93
CA GLU A 363 11.23 -0.50 28.05
C GLU A 363 11.73 0.17 26.77
N VAL A 364 12.79 -0.37 26.19
CA VAL A 364 13.41 0.18 24.98
C VAL A 364 12.49 0.01 23.77
N ILE A 365 11.84 -1.15 23.63
CA ILE A 365 10.96 -1.42 22.50
C ILE A 365 9.68 -0.62 22.60
N GLU A 366 9.09 -0.48 23.81
CA GLU A 366 7.93 0.40 24.01
C GLU A 366 8.22 1.82 23.52
N ARG A 367 9.37 2.39 23.91
CA ARG A 367 9.81 3.71 23.43
C ARG A 367 9.99 3.74 21.91
N ARG A 368 10.59 2.70 21.31
CA ARG A 368 10.80 2.62 19.86
C ARG A 368 9.50 2.49 19.07
N LEU A 369 8.53 1.74 19.58
CA LEU A 369 7.21 1.65 18.97
C LEU A 369 6.45 2.98 19.05
N GLU A 370 6.52 3.69 20.19
CA GLU A 370 5.91 5.01 20.35
C GLU A 370 6.52 6.04 19.37
N GLU A 371 7.85 6.04 19.18
CA GLU A 371 8.53 6.88 18.18
C GLU A 371 8.03 6.61 16.74
N LEU A 372 7.49 5.43 16.48
CA LEU A 372 6.93 5.02 15.18
C LEU A 372 5.40 5.20 15.10
N GLY A 373 4.74 5.66 16.17
CA GLY A 373 3.28 5.75 16.24
C GLY A 373 2.57 4.41 16.29
N LEU A 374 3.22 3.41 16.88
CA LEU A 374 2.76 2.04 17.02
C LEU A 374 2.43 1.69 18.47
#